data_ca143f5c620a114c8a885f490ecfdd76
#
_entry.id   ca143f5c620a114c8a885f490ecfdd76
#
_cell.length_a   1.000
_cell.length_b   1.000
_cell.length_c   1.000
_cell.angle_alpha   90.00
_cell.angle_beta   90.00
_cell.angle_gamma   90.00
#
_symmetry.space_group_name_H-M   'P 1'
#
loop_
_entity.id
_entity.type
_entity.pdbx_description
1 polymer ?
#
loop_
_entity_poly.entity_id
_entity_poly.type
_entity_poly.pdbx_seq_one_letter_code
_entity_poly.pdbx_strand_id
1 'polypeptide(L)'
;MGTWNATIFGNDASCDTKDEFFTRYNRGEEPRDIKDDLLSEIDGDDRFNVMFSLAHCMWEVGMLDDDFLSEVEAAIQSEKDLALAEELGADEKFLRQRRAHLAKFLGKISVKRAKPKKRVAPPVPVESKYMNGAVMAFQYDDGTWGALIAVDSQFFDKETYYAYLQTTVKTVNKPTVDDVRKSHIIDASFHNREYNSLPLRSPQLYYSFVNCICGYLNKTETKRFESYNDDFFEKIGRAHV
;
A
#
# COMPACT_ATOMS: atom_id res chain seq x y z
N MET A 1 8.24 -15.34 0.28
CA MET A 1 8.17 -14.08 1.04
C MET A 1 9.52 -13.83 1.70
N GLY A 2 9.93 -12.56 1.86
CA GLY A 2 11.28 -12.22 2.31
C GLY A 2 11.41 -12.12 3.83
N THR A 3 12.48 -12.71 4.38
CA THR A 3 12.93 -12.47 5.76
C THR A 3 14.18 -11.62 5.70
N TRP A 4 14.17 -10.44 6.34
CA TRP A 4 15.30 -9.50 6.29
C TRP A 4 16.02 -9.33 7.63
N ASN A 5 15.42 -9.76 8.74
CA ASN A 5 16.09 -9.80 10.04
C ASN A 5 15.40 -10.77 11.02
N ALA A 6 16.03 -11.02 12.18
CA ALA A 6 15.58 -11.98 13.17
C ALA A 6 14.51 -11.48 14.16
N THR A 7 13.98 -10.26 14.00
CA THR A 7 12.92 -9.75 14.88
C THR A 7 11.57 -10.37 14.55
N ILE A 8 10.56 -10.20 15.41
CA ILE A 8 9.18 -10.69 15.15
C ILE A 8 8.64 -10.09 13.83
N PHE A 9 8.85 -8.81 13.60
CA PHE A 9 8.41 -8.09 12.41
C PHE A 9 9.53 -7.93 11.36
N GLY A 10 10.46 -8.87 11.32
CA GLY A 10 11.55 -8.89 10.36
C GLY A 10 11.26 -9.71 9.09
N ASN A 11 9.99 -9.87 8.73
CA ASN A 11 9.54 -10.62 7.56
C ASN A 11 8.19 -10.09 7.07
N ASP A 12 7.87 -10.36 5.80
CA ASP A 12 6.63 -9.91 5.16
C ASP A 12 5.39 -10.46 5.88
N ALA A 13 5.35 -11.77 6.15
CA ALA A 13 4.19 -12.42 6.73
C ALA A 13 3.76 -11.81 8.07
N SER A 14 4.72 -11.47 8.94
CA SER A 14 4.41 -10.81 10.22
C SER A 14 3.90 -9.38 10.03
N CYS A 15 4.45 -8.64 9.07
CA CYS A 15 4.03 -7.27 8.79
C CYS A 15 2.62 -7.24 8.19
N ASP A 16 2.36 -8.07 7.19
CA ASP A 16 1.07 -8.18 6.52
C ASP A 16 -0.03 -8.60 7.51
N THR A 17 0.26 -9.59 8.35
CA THR A 17 -0.64 -10.03 9.44
C THR A 17 -1.00 -8.89 10.39
N LYS A 18 0.00 -8.11 10.80
CA LYS A 18 -0.22 -6.98 11.70
C LYS A 18 -1.07 -5.90 11.05
N ASP A 19 -0.80 -5.58 9.79
CA ASP A 19 -1.50 -4.54 9.05
C ASP A 19 -2.95 -4.96 8.79
N GLU A 20 -3.19 -6.21 8.42
CA GLU A 20 -4.54 -6.76 8.27
C GLU A 20 -5.28 -6.79 9.61
N PHE A 21 -4.65 -7.26 10.70
CA PHE A 21 -5.26 -7.27 12.02
C PHE A 21 -5.73 -5.86 12.43
N PHE A 22 -4.88 -4.83 12.31
CA PHE A 22 -5.26 -3.49 12.72
C PHE A 22 -6.24 -2.82 11.76
N THR A 23 -6.21 -3.18 10.49
CA THR A 23 -7.21 -2.72 9.52
C THR A 23 -8.61 -3.22 9.91
N ARG A 24 -8.75 -4.50 10.18
CA ARG A 24 -10.02 -5.13 10.59
C ARG A 24 -10.45 -4.67 11.99
N TYR A 25 -9.50 -4.61 12.93
CA TYR A 25 -9.75 -4.09 14.28
C TYR A 25 -10.30 -2.66 14.24
N ASN A 26 -9.71 -1.77 13.46
CA ASN A 26 -10.15 -0.39 13.34
C ASN A 26 -11.51 -0.24 12.64
N ARG A 27 -11.90 -1.21 11.80
CA ARG A 27 -13.24 -1.30 11.18
C ARG A 27 -14.32 -1.79 12.14
N GLY A 28 -13.96 -2.27 13.31
CA GLY A 28 -14.90 -2.66 14.35
C GLY A 28 -15.01 -4.16 14.60
N GLU A 29 -14.23 -4.99 13.87
CA GLU A 29 -14.23 -6.43 14.09
C GLU A 29 -13.66 -6.81 15.45
N GLU A 30 -14.13 -7.94 16.00
CA GLU A 30 -13.65 -8.41 17.30
C GLU A 30 -12.26 -9.05 17.17
N PRO A 31 -11.30 -8.69 18.06
CA PRO A 31 -9.92 -9.18 17.96
C PRO A 31 -9.78 -10.70 17.94
N ARG A 32 -10.67 -11.43 18.61
CA ARG A 32 -10.68 -12.90 18.63
C ARG A 32 -11.05 -13.47 17.27
N ASP A 33 -12.08 -12.94 16.64
CA ASP A 33 -12.55 -13.40 15.33
C ASP A 33 -11.45 -13.15 14.27
N ILE A 34 -10.81 -11.96 14.32
CA ILE A 34 -9.68 -11.64 13.43
C ILE A 34 -8.52 -12.62 13.63
N LYS A 35 -8.17 -12.93 14.88
CA LYS A 35 -7.10 -13.88 15.21
C LYS A 35 -7.42 -15.27 14.66
N ASP A 36 -8.64 -15.76 14.91
CA ASP A 36 -9.04 -17.12 14.54
C ASP A 36 -9.08 -17.27 13.01
N ASP A 37 -9.61 -16.29 12.29
CA ASP A 37 -9.59 -16.27 10.82
C ASP A 37 -8.17 -16.30 10.27
N LEU A 38 -7.32 -15.35 10.70
CA LEU A 38 -5.96 -15.24 10.19
C LEU A 38 -5.09 -16.46 10.55
N LEU A 39 -5.34 -17.14 11.66
CA LEU A 39 -4.69 -18.42 11.98
C LEU A 39 -5.19 -19.57 11.13
N SER A 40 -6.47 -19.55 10.73
CA SER A 40 -7.07 -20.63 9.91
C SER A 40 -6.62 -20.61 8.46
N GLU A 41 -6.20 -19.45 7.96
CA GLU A 41 -5.80 -19.25 6.56
C GLU A 41 -4.35 -19.65 6.27
N ILE A 42 -3.57 -20.01 7.32
CA ILE A 42 -2.13 -20.19 7.17
C ILE A 42 -1.76 -21.65 7.09
N ASP A 43 -1.14 -22.00 5.98
CA ASP A 43 -0.42 -23.24 5.75
C ASP A 43 1.09 -22.99 5.61
N GLY A 44 1.91 -23.89 6.17
CA GLY A 44 3.33 -23.99 5.89
C GLY A 44 4.25 -23.12 6.74
N ASP A 45 5.27 -22.57 6.10
CA ASP A 45 6.47 -22.01 6.74
C ASP A 45 6.24 -20.70 7.50
N ASP A 46 5.16 -19.97 7.19
CA ASP A 46 4.87 -18.69 7.83
C ASP A 46 4.06 -18.80 9.14
N ARG A 47 3.64 -20.02 9.52
CA ARG A 47 2.76 -20.23 10.68
C ARG A 47 3.29 -19.60 11.97
N PHE A 48 4.57 -19.71 12.27
CA PHE A 48 5.14 -19.13 13.47
C PHE A 48 5.22 -17.61 13.38
N ASN A 49 5.57 -17.07 12.22
CA ASN A 49 5.63 -15.62 11.98
C ASN A 49 4.26 -14.97 12.23
N VAL A 50 3.22 -15.56 11.72
CA VAL A 50 1.85 -15.08 11.89
C VAL A 50 1.37 -15.26 13.32
N MET A 51 1.58 -16.43 13.94
CA MET A 51 1.22 -16.67 15.34
C MET A 51 1.84 -15.62 16.27
N PHE A 52 3.13 -15.34 16.14
CA PHE A 52 3.82 -14.35 16.96
C PHE A 52 3.34 -12.92 16.68
N SER A 53 3.06 -12.61 15.42
CA SER A 53 2.48 -11.31 15.04
C SER A 53 1.10 -11.11 15.66
N LEU A 54 0.23 -12.11 15.59
CA LEU A 54 -1.12 -12.08 16.18
C LEU A 54 -1.07 -11.96 17.71
N ALA A 55 -0.18 -12.72 18.36
CA ALA A 55 0.00 -12.60 19.81
C ALA A 55 0.44 -11.19 20.22
N HIS A 56 1.32 -10.57 19.42
CA HIS A 56 1.68 -9.16 19.63
C HIS A 56 0.48 -8.22 19.46
N CYS A 57 -0.30 -8.40 18.40
CA CYS A 57 -1.47 -7.58 18.13
C CYS A 57 -2.54 -7.72 19.23
N MET A 58 -2.85 -8.95 19.65
CA MET A 58 -3.77 -9.25 20.75
C MET A 58 -3.29 -8.63 22.06
N TRP A 59 -1.98 -8.70 22.35
CA TRP A 59 -1.38 -8.03 23.50
C TRP A 59 -1.50 -6.50 23.39
N GLU A 60 -1.26 -5.93 22.20
CA GLU A 60 -1.38 -4.48 21.99
C GLU A 60 -2.79 -3.94 22.28
N VAL A 61 -3.82 -4.68 21.91
CA VAL A 61 -5.21 -4.30 22.16
C VAL A 61 -5.73 -4.79 23.53
N GLY A 62 -4.88 -5.50 24.31
CA GLY A 62 -5.20 -5.97 25.65
C GLY A 62 -6.16 -7.16 25.70
N MET A 63 -6.22 -7.93 24.60
CA MET A 63 -7.12 -9.09 24.42
C MET A 63 -6.37 -10.42 24.31
N LEU A 64 -5.05 -10.44 24.55
CA LEU A 64 -4.27 -11.68 24.64
C LEU A 64 -4.74 -12.47 25.86
N ASP A 65 -5.35 -13.62 25.65
CA ASP A 65 -5.78 -14.53 26.70
C ASP A 65 -4.69 -15.54 27.06
N ASP A 66 -4.89 -16.22 28.19
CA ASP A 66 -3.89 -17.14 28.74
C ASP A 66 -3.71 -18.40 27.87
N ASP A 67 -4.78 -18.84 27.18
CA ASP A 67 -4.72 -20.02 26.30
C ASP A 67 -3.84 -19.74 25.11
N PHE A 68 -4.04 -18.64 24.39
CA PHE A 68 -3.22 -18.27 23.25
C PHE A 68 -1.78 -17.91 23.66
N LEU A 69 -1.60 -17.26 24.83
CA LEU A 69 -0.26 -17.02 25.38
C LEU A 69 0.49 -18.34 25.63
N SER A 70 -0.20 -19.36 26.17
CA SER A 70 0.39 -20.68 26.44
C SER A 70 0.74 -21.41 25.15
N GLU A 71 -0.06 -21.29 24.10
CA GLU A 71 0.28 -21.82 22.77
C GLU A 71 1.54 -21.17 22.19
N VAL A 72 1.66 -19.86 22.29
CA VAL A 72 2.83 -19.10 21.82
C VAL A 72 4.07 -19.49 22.63
N GLU A 73 3.95 -19.62 23.96
CA GLU A 73 5.04 -20.07 24.82
C GLU A 73 5.50 -21.47 24.44
N ALA A 74 4.58 -22.41 24.27
CA ALA A 74 4.90 -23.78 23.83
C ALA A 74 5.57 -23.78 22.43
N ALA A 75 5.12 -22.95 21.52
CA ALA A 75 5.73 -22.82 20.19
C ALA A 75 7.17 -22.32 20.29
N ILE A 76 7.45 -21.32 21.11
CA ILE A 76 8.80 -20.80 21.33
C ILE A 76 9.69 -21.85 22.02
N GLN A 77 9.19 -22.52 23.06
CA GLN A 77 9.94 -23.55 23.79
C GLN A 77 10.24 -24.79 22.94
N SER A 78 9.39 -25.09 21.96
CA SER A 78 9.62 -26.22 21.05
C SER A 78 10.79 -26.02 20.09
N GLU A 79 11.31 -24.80 19.97
CA GLU A 79 12.36 -24.38 19.01
C GLU A 79 12.03 -24.73 17.52
N LYS A 80 10.80 -25.09 17.20
CA LYS A 80 10.41 -25.45 15.81
C LYS A 80 10.53 -24.27 14.84
N ASP A 81 10.32 -23.04 15.30
CA ASP A 81 10.57 -21.83 14.51
C ASP A 81 12.05 -21.72 14.12
N LEU A 82 12.96 -22.04 15.03
CA LEU A 82 14.40 -22.01 14.77
C LEU A 82 14.84 -23.14 13.85
N ALA A 83 14.30 -24.36 14.06
CA ALA A 83 14.58 -25.50 13.19
C ALA A 83 14.11 -25.23 11.75
N LEU A 84 12.92 -24.66 11.59
CA LEU A 84 12.40 -24.26 10.28
C LEU A 84 13.27 -23.17 9.64
N ALA A 85 13.70 -22.17 10.40
CA ALA A 85 14.58 -21.13 9.88
C ALA A 85 15.93 -21.70 9.41
N GLU A 86 16.50 -22.69 10.15
CA GLU A 86 17.72 -23.39 9.78
C GLU A 86 17.53 -24.20 8.49
N GLU A 87 16.41 -24.92 8.35
CA GLU A 87 16.05 -25.67 7.16
C GLU A 87 15.94 -24.73 5.93
N LEU A 88 15.44 -23.52 6.13
CA LEU A 88 15.35 -22.48 5.10
C LEU A 88 16.67 -21.73 4.85
N GLY A 89 17.76 -22.16 5.49
CA GLY A 89 19.11 -21.66 5.24
C GLY A 89 19.58 -20.51 6.14
N ALA A 90 18.92 -20.28 7.28
CA ALA A 90 19.38 -19.28 8.24
C ALA A 90 20.72 -19.71 8.87
N ASP A 91 21.64 -18.74 9.02
CA ASP A 91 22.93 -18.97 9.66
C ASP A 91 22.83 -18.97 11.20
N GLU A 92 23.88 -19.49 11.86
CA GLU A 92 23.95 -19.53 13.33
C GLU A 92 23.80 -18.15 13.99
N LYS A 93 24.25 -17.10 13.33
CA LYS A 93 24.13 -15.73 13.84
C LYS A 93 22.67 -15.32 13.86
N PHE A 94 21.93 -15.58 12.79
CA PHE A 94 20.49 -15.33 12.72
C PHE A 94 19.74 -16.14 13.78
N LEU A 95 19.98 -17.44 13.90
CA LEU A 95 19.32 -18.32 14.87
C LEU A 95 19.53 -17.85 16.31
N ARG A 96 20.76 -17.47 16.67
CA ARG A 96 21.07 -16.89 17.98
C ARG A 96 20.32 -15.58 18.23
N GLN A 97 20.24 -14.71 17.23
CA GLN A 97 19.49 -13.45 17.34
C GLN A 97 17.98 -13.71 17.45
N ARG A 98 17.45 -14.63 16.66
CA ARG A 98 16.03 -15.02 16.69
C ARG A 98 15.65 -15.55 18.06
N ARG A 99 16.43 -16.47 18.64
CA ARG A 99 16.21 -16.98 20.00
C ARG A 99 16.16 -15.85 21.03
N ALA A 100 17.08 -14.91 20.98
CA ALA A 100 17.10 -13.75 21.88
C ALA A 100 15.88 -12.84 21.70
N HIS A 101 15.44 -12.61 20.46
CA HIS A 101 14.24 -11.81 20.17
C HIS A 101 12.96 -12.52 20.64
N LEU A 102 12.84 -13.84 20.46
CA LEU A 102 11.70 -14.63 20.93
C LEU A 102 11.61 -14.62 22.46
N ALA A 103 12.72 -14.80 23.18
CA ALA A 103 12.75 -14.72 24.64
C ALA A 103 12.32 -13.34 25.15
N LYS A 104 12.84 -12.27 24.54
CA LYS A 104 12.44 -10.89 24.88
C LYS A 104 10.96 -10.62 24.55
N PHE A 105 10.50 -11.16 23.44
CA PHE A 105 9.11 -11.04 23.02
C PHE A 105 8.17 -11.73 24.00
N LEU A 106 8.44 -12.99 24.37
CA LEU A 106 7.65 -13.73 25.36
C LEU A 106 7.59 -12.97 26.68
N GLY A 107 8.73 -12.52 27.21
CA GLY A 107 8.75 -11.71 28.44
C GLY A 107 7.95 -10.42 28.36
N LYS A 108 7.84 -9.83 27.16
CA LYS A 108 7.00 -8.64 26.94
C LYS A 108 5.51 -8.96 26.99
N ILE A 109 5.07 -9.98 26.25
CA ILE A 109 3.63 -10.30 26.10
C ILE A 109 3.06 -11.02 27.31
N SER A 110 3.89 -11.67 28.14
CA SER A 110 3.49 -12.27 29.42
C SER A 110 3.08 -11.23 30.47
N VAL A 111 3.39 -9.97 30.25
CA VAL A 111 2.97 -8.87 31.13
C VAL A 111 1.80 -8.13 30.49
N LYS A 112 0.68 -8.05 31.19
CA LYS A 112 -0.51 -7.34 30.69
C LYS A 112 -0.16 -5.89 30.33
N ARG A 113 -0.57 -5.48 29.16
CA ARG A 113 -0.34 -4.11 28.68
C ARG A 113 -1.11 -3.09 29.53
N ALA A 114 -0.39 -2.15 30.12
CA ALA A 114 -1.00 -1.14 31.04
C ALA A 114 -1.98 -0.19 30.31
N LYS A 115 -1.72 0.08 29.02
CA LYS A 115 -2.56 0.95 28.18
C LYS A 115 -2.84 0.25 26.84
N PRO A 116 -3.92 -0.52 26.74
CA PRO A 116 -4.32 -1.14 25.48
C PRO A 116 -4.53 -0.12 24.38
N LYS A 117 -4.14 -0.51 23.15
CA LYS A 117 -4.36 0.29 21.95
C LYS A 117 -5.85 0.35 21.65
N LYS A 118 -6.37 1.56 21.51
CA LYS A 118 -7.77 1.78 21.15
C LYS A 118 -7.94 1.71 19.63
N ARG A 119 -9.16 1.39 19.20
CA ARG A 119 -9.57 1.52 17.79
C ARG A 119 -9.38 2.96 17.33
N VAL A 120 -8.82 3.11 16.14
CA VAL A 120 -8.70 4.40 15.46
C VAL A 120 -9.73 4.38 14.34
N ALA A 121 -10.60 5.38 14.28
CA ALA A 121 -11.54 5.48 13.17
C ALA A 121 -10.75 5.46 11.87
N PRO A 122 -11.15 4.62 10.90
CA PRO A 122 -10.51 4.62 9.60
C PRO A 122 -10.57 6.05 9.04
N PRO A 123 -9.51 6.51 8.39
CA PRO A 123 -9.53 7.82 7.78
C PRO A 123 -10.65 7.87 6.75
N VAL A 124 -11.50 8.89 6.84
CA VAL A 124 -12.56 9.11 5.87
C VAL A 124 -11.90 9.62 4.59
N PRO A 125 -12.15 8.98 3.44
CA PRO A 125 -11.69 9.51 2.16
C PRO A 125 -12.17 10.96 2.01
N VAL A 126 -11.25 11.89 1.83
CA VAL A 126 -11.60 13.25 1.45
C VAL A 126 -12.00 13.18 -0.03
N GLU A 127 -13.15 13.75 -0.38
CA GLU A 127 -13.58 13.86 -1.78
C GLU A 127 -12.42 14.35 -2.65
N SER A 128 -12.18 13.64 -3.73
CA SER A 128 -11.10 13.98 -4.65
C SER A 128 -11.28 15.39 -5.17
N LYS A 129 -10.27 16.25 -5.00
CA LYS A 129 -10.27 17.59 -5.57
C LYS A 129 -10.26 17.56 -7.11
N TYR A 130 -9.76 16.48 -7.66
CA TYR A 130 -9.67 16.28 -9.10
C TYR A 130 -10.54 15.07 -9.46
N MET A 131 -11.58 15.33 -10.22
CA MET A 131 -12.42 14.27 -10.78
C MET A 131 -11.64 13.51 -11.88
N ASN A 132 -12.03 12.27 -12.13
CA ASN A 132 -11.50 11.52 -13.24
C ASN A 132 -11.64 12.36 -14.51
N GLY A 133 -10.49 12.58 -15.15
CA GLY A 133 -10.43 13.40 -16.33
C GLY A 133 -10.06 14.85 -16.14
N ALA A 134 -9.86 15.32 -14.94
CA ALA A 134 -9.34 16.65 -14.73
C ALA A 134 -7.96 16.80 -15.40
N VAL A 135 -7.80 17.85 -16.19
CA VAL A 135 -6.52 18.21 -16.78
C VAL A 135 -5.77 19.12 -15.81
N MET A 136 -4.54 18.75 -15.49
CA MET A 136 -3.66 19.52 -14.62
C MET A 136 -2.50 20.07 -15.44
N ALA A 137 -2.31 21.40 -15.43
CA ALA A 137 -1.14 22.01 -16.03
C ALA A 137 -0.02 22.12 -15.00
N PHE A 138 1.20 21.95 -15.44
CA PHE A 138 2.41 22.14 -14.63
C PHE A 138 3.50 22.83 -15.46
N GLN A 139 4.42 23.48 -14.78
CA GLN A 139 5.53 24.14 -15.43
C GLN A 139 6.81 23.33 -15.24
N TYR A 140 7.53 23.13 -16.32
CA TYR A 140 8.89 22.56 -16.30
C TYR A 140 9.92 23.57 -15.80
N ASP A 141 11.08 23.10 -15.39
CA ASP A 141 12.20 23.96 -14.94
C ASP A 141 12.71 24.92 -16.03
N ASP A 142 12.51 24.57 -17.29
CA ASP A 142 12.85 25.43 -18.44
C ASP A 142 11.81 26.53 -18.71
N GLY A 143 10.78 26.64 -17.85
CA GLY A 143 9.71 27.61 -17.96
C GLY A 143 8.60 27.22 -18.96
N THR A 144 8.73 26.14 -19.69
CA THR A 144 7.65 25.62 -20.54
C THR A 144 6.59 24.90 -19.72
N TRP A 145 5.41 24.73 -20.29
CA TRP A 145 4.27 24.09 -19.64
C TRP A 145 3.99 22.70 -20.22
N GLY A 146 3.60 21.78 -19.32
CA GLY A 146 3.08 20.46 -19.64
C GLY A 146 1.66 20.27 -19.13
N ALA A 147 1.06 19.12 -19.45
CA ALA A 147 -0.24 18.75 -18.94
C ALA A 147 -0.29 17.28 -18.53
N LEU A 148 -1.01 17.02 -17.43
CA LEU A 148 -1.36 15.68 -16.93
C LEU A 148 -2.88 15.52 -16.96
N ILE A 149 -3.35 14.29 -17.07
CA ILE A 149 -4.76 13.95 -17.00
C ILE A 149 -4.96 13.02 -15.81
N ALA A 150 -5.76 13.42 -14.83
CA ALA A 150 -6.15 12.57 -13.71
C ALA A 150 -7.10 11.47 -14.21
N VAL A 151 -6.78 10.21 -13.92
CA VAL A 151 -7.56 9.07 -14.41
C VAL A 151 -8.21 8.26 -13.32
N ASP A 152 -7.66 8.34 -12.10
CA ASP A 152 -8.21 7.67 -10.94
C ASP A 152 -7.70 8.34 -9.66
N SER A 153 -8.34 8.04 -8.54
CA SER A 153 -7.86 8.42 -7.22
C SER A 153 -8.05 7.27 -6.26
N GLN A 154 -7.00 6.96 -5.51
CA GLN A 154 -7.02 5.94 -4.47
C GLN A 154 -6.71 6.59 -3.13
N PHE A 155 -7.46 6.17 -2.10
CA PHE A 155 -7.20 6.57 -0.74
C PHE A 155 -6.37 5.48 -0.06
N PHE A 156 -5.12 5.81 0.27
CA PHE A 156 -4.20 4.89 0.91
C PHE A 156 -3.39 5.63 1.98
N ASP A 157 -3.15 4.99 3.12
CA ASP A 157 -2.34 5.52 4.24
C ASP A 157 -2.70 6.97 4.64
N LYS A 158 -4.01 7.25 4.75
CA LYS A 158 -4.57 8.56 5.15
C LYS A 158 -4.42 9.69 4.13
N GLU A 159 -3.92 9.40 2.95
CA GLU A 159 -3.77 10.35 1.86
C GLU A 159 -4.51 9.91 0.61
N THR A 160 -4.93 10.87 -0.20
CA THR A 160 -5.49 10.59 -1.52
C THR A 160 -4.37 10.68 -2.56
N TYR A 161 -4.13 9.59 -3.26
CA TYR A 161 -3.20 9.51 -4.38
C TYR A 161 -3.98 9.58 -5.68
N TYR A 162 -3.48 10.38 -6.60
CA TYR A 162 -4.08 10.55 -7.93
C TYR A 162 -3.23 9.81 -8.96
N ALA A 163 -3.86 8.88 -9.68
CA ALA A 163 -3.27 8.29 -10.87
C ALA A 163 -3.40 9.29 -12.03
N TYR A 164 -2.36 9.46 -12.79
CA TYR A 164 -2.34 10.43 -13.89
C TYR A 164 -1.66 9.86 -15.14
N LEU A 165 -2.06 10.40 -16.28
CA LEU A 165 -1.41 10.18 -17.58
C LEU A 165 -0.67 11.46 -17.97
N GLN A 166 0.57 11.32 -18.38
CA GLN A 166 1.34 12.43 -18.93
C GLN A 166 1.01 12.60 -20.42
N THR A 167 0.88 13.86 -20.85
CA THR A 167 0.66 14.18 -22.26
C THR A 167 1.92 14.71 -22.92
N THR A 168 1.93 14.71 -24.26
CA THR A 168 3.02 15.30 -25.06
C THR A 168 2.94 16.84 -25.15
N VAL A 169 2.05 17.46 -24.37
CA VAL A 169 1.94 18.92 -24.34
C VAL A 169 3.25 19.53 -23.86
N LYS A 170 3.83 20.40 -24.67
CA LYS A 170 4.95 21.28 -24.30
C LYS A 170 4.75 22.64 -24.97
N THR A 171 4.39 23.65 -24.19
CA THR A 171 4.02 24.99 -24.68
C THR A 171 4.73 26.07 -23.89
N VAL A 172 4.94 27.25 -24.48
CA VAL A 172 5.54 28.41 -23.78
C VAL A 172 4.55 29.03 -22.81
N ASN A 173 3.27 29.04 -23.17
CA ASN A 173 2.20 29.54 -22.31
C ASN A 173 1.46 28.37 -21.67
N LYS A 174 0.70 28.65 -20.60
CA LYS A 174 -0.17 27.68 -19.97
C LYS A 174 -1.10 27.04 -21.02
N PRO A 175 -1.09 25.70 -21.16
CA PRO A 175 -1.84 25.02 -22.22
C PRO A 175 -3.33 25.18 -22.05
N THR A 176 -4.03 25.26 -23.17
CA THR A 176 -5.49 25.24 -23.24
C THR A 176 -6.00 23.79 -23.31
N VAL A 177 -7.30 23.60 -23.08
CA VAL A 177 -7.96 22.31 -23.29
C VAL A 177 -7.78 21.81 -24.73
N ASP A 178 -7.73 22.71 -25.72
CA ASP A 178 -7.51 22.34 -27.11
C ASP A 178 -6.07 21.88 -27.41
N ASP A 179 -5.08 22.42 -26.70
CA ASP A 179 -3.70 21.93 -26.79
C ASP A 179 -3.62 20.48 -26.26
N VAL A 180 -4.30 20.21 -25.14
CA VAL A 180 -4.35 18.84 -24.59
C VAL A 180 -5.12 17.90 -25.53
N ARG A 181 -6.23 18.31 -26.13
CA ARG A 181 -7.01 17.49 -27.08
C ARG A 181 -6.22 17.11 -28.32
N LYS A 182 -5.29 17.95 -28.76
CA LYS A 182 -4.44 17.72 -29.92
C LYS A 182 -3.18 16.92 -29.58
N SER A 183 -2.91 16.73 -28.30
CA SER A 183 -1.74 16.02 -27.82
C SER A 183 -1.93 14.49 -27.84
N HIS A 184 -0.92 13.80 -27.40
CA HIS A 184 -0.91 12.35 -27.22
C HIS A 184 -0.60 12.03 -25.77
N ILE A 185 -0.99 10.85 -25.30
CA ILE A 185 -0.54 10.31 -24.01
C ILE A 185 0.86 9.73 -24.21
N ILE A 186 1.75 10.04 -23.30
CA ILE A 186 3.08 9.41 -23.27
C ILE A 186 2.91 8.06 -22.57
N ASP A 187 3.19 6.99 -23.29
CA ASP A 187 3.30 5.66 -22.73
C ASP A 187 4.65 5.52 -22.01
N ALA A 188 4.63 5.71 -20.69
CA ALA A 188 5.77 5.43 -19.83
C ALA A 188 5.76 3.97 -19.43
N SER A 189 5.99 3.05 -20.37
CA SER A 189 6.27 1.67 -19.98
C SER A 189 7.58 1.63 -19.19
N PHE A 190 7.55 1.11 -17.98
CA PHE A 190 8.64 1.08 -16.99
C PHE A 190 9.91 0.31 -17.41
N HIS A 191 10.03 -0.11 -18.66
CA HIS A 191 11.18 -0.81 -19.19
C HIS A 191 11.72 -0.11 -20.41
N ASN A 192 12.73 0.75 -20.22
CA ASN A 192 13.79 1.14 -21.19
C ASN A 192 13.39 1.14 -22.69
N ARG A 193 12.17 1.54 -23.03
CA ARG A 193 11.69 1.63 -24.40
C ARG A 193 11.36 3.07 -24.74
N GLU A 194 11.64 3.44 -25.96
CA GLU A 194 11.23 4.70 -26.56
C GLU A 194 9.78 5.02 -26.20
N TYR A 195 9.54 6.25 -25.78
CA TYR A 195 8.21 6.73 -25.43
C TYR A 195 7.28 6.61 -26.64
N ASN A 196 6.37 5.65 -26.58
CA ASN A 196 5.31 5.57 -27.59
C ASN A 196 4.22 6.58 -27.19
N SER A 197 3.88 7.47 -28.09
CA SER A 197 2.79 8.42 -27.90
C SER A 197 1.50 7.90 -28.54
N LEU A 198 0.40 7.88 -27.80
CA LEU A 198 -0.91 7.46 -28.28
C LEU A 198 -1.85 8.67 -28.43
N PRO A 199 -2.59 8.77 -29.53
CA PRO A 199 -3.56 9.83 -29.68
C PRO A 199 -4.69 9.69 -28.65
N LEU A 200 -5.04 10.78 -27.98
CA LEU A 200 -6.08 10.82 -26.93
C LEU A 200 -7.47 10.30 -27.36
N ARG A 201 -7.70 10.13 -28.64
CA ARG A 201 -8.97 9.63 -29.22
C ARG A 201 -8.83 8.21 -29.82
N SER A 202 -7.76 7.49 -29.53
CA SER A 202 -7.59 6.14 -30.06
C SER A 202 -8.46 5.12 -29.30
N PRO A 203 -9.15 4.19 -29.97
CA PRO A 203 -9.83 3.06 -29.34
C PRO A 203 -8.88 2.19 -28.49
N GLN A 204 -7.60 2.25 -28.75
CA GLN A 204 -6.55 1.57 -27.98
C GLN A 204 -6.33 2.21 -26.61
N LEU A 205 -6.88 3.40 -26.35
CA LEU A 205 -6.78 4.09 -25.08
C LEU A 205 -7.25 3.23 -23.90
N TYR A 206 -8.32 2.45 -24.09
CA TYR A 206 -8.86 1.58 -23.04
C TYR A 206 -7.90 0.46 -22.64
N TYR A 207 -7.21 -0.15 -23.59
CA TYR A 207 -6.20 -1.20 -23.30
C TYR A 207 -4.86 -0.63 -22.83
N SER A 208 -4.51 0.57 -23.28
CA SER A 208 -3.32 1.28 -22.81
C SER A 208 -3.50 1.91 -21.44
N PHE A 209 -4.74 2.17 -21.03
CA PHE A 209 -5.12 2.83 -19.79
C PHE A 209 -4.53 2.14 -18.54
N VAL A 210 -4.53 0.82 -18.50
CA VAL A 210 -3.98 0.03 -17.38
C VAL A 210 -2.45 0.08 -17.35
N ASN A 211 -1.80 0.32 -18.50
CA ASN A 211 -0.35 0.28 -18.64
C ASN A 211 0.30 1.68 -18.74
N CYS A 212 -0.50 2.74 -18.88
CA CYS A 212 -0.03 4.11 -19.11
C CYS A 212 -0.09 5.02 -17.89
N ILE A 213 -0.35 4.47 -16.70
CA ILE A 213 -0.31 5.26 -15.46
C ILE A 213 1.14 5.70 -15.22
N CYS A 214 1.41 6.99 -15.40
CA CYS A 214 2.75 7.55 -15.25
C CYS A 214 3.18 7.73 -13.79
N GLY A 215 2.25 7.62 -12.84
CA GLY A 215 2.56 7.69 -11.41
C GLY A 215 1.34 8.08 -10.57
N TYR A 216 1.59 8.17 -9.28
CA TYR A 216 0.64 8.61 -8.29
C TYR A 216 1.17 9.87 -7.60
N LEU A 217 0.31 10.87 -7.48
CA LEU A 217 0.60 12.11 -6.77
C LEU A 217 -0.26 12.20 -5.53
N ASN A 218 0.34 12.47 -4.40
CA ASN A 218 -0.39 12.76 -3.18
C ASN A 218 -0.97 14.20 -3.19
N LYS A 219 -1.81 14.52 -2.20
CA LYS A 219 -2.45 15.82 -2.07
C LYS A 219 -1.45 16.99 -1.99
N THR A 220 -0.27 16.76 -1.47
CA THR A 220 0.78 17.80 -1.33
C THR A 220 1.45 18.08 -2.67
N GLU A 221 1.74 17.02 -3.41
CA GLU A 221 2.33 17.10 -4.75
C GLU A 221 1.37 17.74 -5.75
N THR A 222 0.07 17.38 -5.68
CA THR A 222 -0.96 17.98 -6.56
C THR A 222 -1.20 19.46 -6.31
N LYS A 223 -0.78 20.03 -5.18
CA LYS A 223 -0.86 21.49 -4.96
C LYS A 223 -0.03 22.33 -5.95
N ARG A 224 0.94 21.70 -6.61
CA ARG A 224 1.78 22.35 -7.63
C ARG A 224 1.10 22.46 -8.98
N PHE A 225 -0.06 21.80 -9.15
CA PHE A 225 -0.78 21.72 -10.40
C PHE A 225 -2.05 22.58 -10.35
N GLU A 226 -2.37 23.23 -11.45
CA GLU A 226 -3.60 23.95 -11.63
C GLU A 226 -4.58 23.11 -12.46
N SER A 227 -5.78 22.86 -11.91
CA SER A 227 -6.81 22.12 -12.63
C SER A 227 -7.52 22.99 -13.65
N TYR A 228 -7.89 22.41 -14.78
CA TYR A 228 -8.82 22.97 -15.74
C TYR A 228 -10.23 22.42 -15.48
N ASN A 229 -11.25 23.16 -15.95
CA ASN A 229 -12.65 22.89 -15.70
C ASN A 229 -13.07 21.45 -15.99
N ASP A 230 -13.95 20.93 -15.14
CA ASP A 230 -14.41 19.54 -15.06
C ASP A 230 -15.14 19.01 -16.32
N ASP A 231 -15.58 19.91 -17.22
CA ASP A 231 -16.30 19.57 -18.46
C ASP A 231 -15.51 18.78 -19.51
N PHE A 232 -14.20 18.63 -19.31
CA PHE A 232 -13.33 18.08 -20.35
C PHE A 232 -13.58 16.59 -20.60
N PHE A 233 -13.80 15.82 -19.53
CA PHE A 233 -13.97 14.36 -19.64
C PHE A 233 -15.39 13.90 -19.84
N GLU A 234 -16.39 14.65 -19.38
CA GLU A 234 -17.75 14.38 -19.79
C GLU A 234 -17.91 14.37 -21.32
N LYS A 235 -17.14 15.21 -22.00
CA LYS A 235 -17.14 15.29 -23.46
C LYS A 235 -16.27 14.24 -24.16
N ILE A 236 -15.18 13.77 -23.54
CA ILE A 236 -14.35 12.70 -24.11
C ILE A 236 -14.92 11.32 -23.76
N GLY A 237 -15.35 11.09 -22.51
CA GLY A 237 -15.89 9.81 -22.06
C GLY A 237 -17.19 9.42 -22.78
N ARG A 238 -18.07 10.39 -23.09
CA ARG A 238 -19.30 10.12 -23.85
C ARG A 238 -19.10 9.88 -25.35
N ALA A 239 -17.95 10.19 -25.90
CA ALA A 239 -17.64 9.91 -27.31
C ALA A 239 -17.10 8.49 -27.56
N HIS A 240 -16.94 7.67 -26.50
CA HIS A 240 -16.29 6.37 -26.56
C HIS A 240 -17.07 5.24 -25.84
N VAL A 241 -18.37 5.45 -25.49
CA VAL A 241 -19.28 4.39 -25.03
C VAL A 241 -20.20 3.99 -26.18
#